data_f0878573cae744ba86b5cd38a9ee6ca1
#
_entry.id   f0878573cae744ba86b5cd38a9ee6ca1
#
_cell.length_a   1.000
_cell.length_b   1.000
_cell.length_c   1.000
_cell.angle_alpha   90.00
_cell.angle_beta   90.00
_cell.angle_gamma   90.00
#
_symmetry.space_group_name_H-M   'P 1'
#
loop_
_entity.id
_entity.type
_entity.pdbx_description
1 polymer ?
#
loop_
_entity_poly.entity_id
_entity_poly.type
_entity_poly.pdbx_seq_one_letter_code
_entity_poly.pdbx_strand_id
1 'polypeptide(L)'
;MSITLSELPFIDLYVRLDQPDQALYRSKERGKSHINQLVPPEYQLAVDRFMSAVNEGLKENNDGSIDFEGVRCRLSKQKMSDNSSWVCARRINTVIPDMDKLGFAKHIADHMKALGKRDGLILVSGATGHGKTTTAVGLLAYFLRNYGGAAVTIEDPVEFMLKGRHGEGGHCFQVEVRQEEDWAVCLKRALRWAPRYIYVGEIRTPKAAEQLLRAATTGHLVITTVHAGSPEEALMGLIFLAEQAMGPGVQNILAAGLTGLIYQTMKETGPHIKYLFTEPDSPGDPIRSLIRENKIGMMSTYIDRIAARLANPSG
;
A
#
# COMPACT_ATOMS: atom_id res chain seq x y z
N MET A 1 11.25 -17.06 -31.81
CA MET A 1 11.13 -16.87 -30.36
C MET A 1 9.68 -17.15 -30.00
N SER A 2 9.42 -17.91 -28.96
CA SER A 2 8.04 -18.13 -28.49
C SER A 2 7.55 -16.86 -27.80
N ILE A 3 6.34 -16.41 -28.17
CA ILE A 3 5.67 -15.29 -27.52
C ILE A 3 5.44 -15.63 -26.04
N THR A 4 5.74 -14.67 -25.16
CA THR A 4 5.61 -14.81 -23.71
C THR A 4 4.40 -14.05 -23.18
N LEU A 5 3.87 -14.47 -22.03
CA LEU A 5 2.75 -13.80 -21.38
C LEU A 5 3.11 -12.35 -20.95
N SER A 6 4.39 -12.06 -20.75
CA SER A 6 4.86 -10.73 -20.38
C SER A 6 4.61 -9.67 -21.47
N GLU A 7 4.52 -10.09 -22.73
CA GLU A 7 4.29 -9.23 -23.90
C GLU A 7 2.81 -8.83 -24.05
N LEU A 8 1.88 -9.62 -23.50
CA LEU A 8 0.46 -9.27 -23.47
C LEU A 8 0.26 -8.09 -22.50
N PRO A 9 -0.29 -6.94 -22.95
CA PRO A 9 -0.43 -5.74 -22.11
C PRO A 9 -1.65 -5.81 -21.18
N PHE A 10 -1.78 -6.86 -20.36
CA PHE A 10 -2.92 -7.02 -19.47
C PHE A 10 -2.71 -6.38 -18.08
N ILE A 11 -3.81 -5.94 -17.50
CA ILE A 11 -3.96 -5.65 -16.06
C ILE A 11 -4.52 -6.89 -15.38
N ASP A 12 -5.64 -7.40 -15.89
CA ASP A 12 -6.29 -8.63 -15.46
C ASP A 12 -6.42 -9.57 -16.64
N LEU A 13 -6.19 -10.85 -16.38
CA LEU A 13 -6.40 -11.95 -17.30
C LEU A 13 -7.43 -12.90 -16.68
N TYR A 14 -8.50 -13.19 -17.38
CA TYR A 14 -9.58 -14.07 -16.94
C TYR A 14 -9.57 -15.33 -17.79
N VAL A 15 -9.34 -16.47 -17.18
CA VAL A 15 -9.25 -17.74 -17.88
C VAL A 15 -10.26 -18.72 -17.31
N ARG A 16 -11.06 -19.27 -18.18
CA ARG A 16 -11.95 -20.40 -17.88
C ARG A 16 -11.15 -21.69 -17.90
N LEU A 17 -11.21 -22.47 -16.82
CA LEU A 17 -10.33 -23.63 -16.66
C LEU A 17 -10.57 -24.77 -17.64
N ASP A 18 -11.81 -24.95 -18.08
CA ASP A 18 -12.24 -25.96 -19.05
C ASP A 18 -12.19 -25.47 -20.52
N GLN A 19 -12.01 -24.15 -20.73
CA GLN A 19 -12.00 -23.53 -22.06
C GLN A 19 -10.98 -22.36 -22.08
N PRO A 20 -9.68 -22.64 -21.97
CA PRO A 20 -8.66 -21.58 -21.88
C PRO A 20 -8.50 -20.78 -23.19
N ASP A 21 -8.99 -21.30 -24.31
CA ASP A 21 -9.05 -20.62 -25.61
C ASP A 21 -10.01 -19.42 -25.64
N GLN A 22 -10.91 -19.33 -24.67
CA GLN A 22 -11.82 -18.20 -24.50
C GLN A 22 -11.34 -17.19 -23.44
N ALA A 23 -10.03 -17.16 -23.19
CA ALA A 23 -9.45 -16.24 -22.21
C ALA A 23 -9.72 -14.78 -22.59
N LEU A 24 -10.07 -13.98 -21.58
CA LEU A 24 -10.30 -12.55 -21.71
C LEU A 24 -9.20 -11.79 -20.95
N TYR A 25 -8.87 -10.60 -21.42
CA TYR A 25 -7.97 -9.72 -20.69
C TYR A 25 -8.46 -8.28 -20.69
N ARG A 26 -8.10 -7.56 -19.63
CA ARG A 26 -8.29 -6.12 -19.50
C ARG A 26 -6.95 -5.42 -19.74
N SER A 27 -6.92 -4.55 -20.75
CA SER A 27 -5.68 -3.93 -21.23
C SER A 27 -5.16 -2.84 -20.31
N LYS A 28 -3.82 -2.66 -20.30
CA LYS A 28 -3.12 -1.49 -19.73
C LYS A 28 -3.25 -0.23 -20.59
N GLU A 29 -3.67 -0.37 -21.84
CA GLU A 29 -3.73 0.74 -22.77
C GLU A 29 -4.71 1.81 -22.32
N ARG A 30 -4.29 3.07 -22.44
CA ARG A 30 -5.10 4.22 -22.04
C ARG A 30 -6.43 4.24 -22.83
N GLY A 31 -7.55 4.39 -22.11
CA GLY A 31 -8.89 4.37 -22.69
C GLY A 31 -9.49 2.97 -22.90
N LYS A 32 -8.75 1.89 -22.68
CA LYS A 32 -9.24 0.50 -22.82
C LYS A 32 -9.25 -0.29 -21.50
N SER A 33 -8.86 0.32 -20.41
CA SER A 33 -8.71 -0.37 -19.11
C SER A 33 -10.02 -0.86 -18.47
N HIS A 34 -11.17 -0.50 -19.02
CA HIS A 34 -12.50 -0.95 -18.59
C HIS A 34 -13.14 -1.97 -19.56
N ILE A 35 -12.46 -2.30 -20.66
CA ILE A 35 -12.99 -3.18 -21.71
C ILE A 35 -12.27 -4.53 -21.60
N ASN A 36 -13.05 -5.61 -21.49
CA ASN A 36 -12.54 -6.97 -21.64
C ASN A 36 -12.43 -7.34 -23.12
N GLN A 37 -11.30 -7.86 -23.52
CA GLN A 37 -10.99 -8.28 -24.89
C GLN A 37 -10.62 -9.75 -24.89
N LEU A 38 -10.90 -10.46 -25.97
CA LEU A 38 -10.37 -11.81 -26.17
C LEU A 38 -8.85 -11.75 -26.28
N VAL A 39 -8.17 -12.73 -25.69
CA VAL A 39 -6.73 -12.88 -25.85
C VAL A 39 -6.43 -13.18 -27.32
N PRO A 40 -5.52 -12.43 -27.97
CA PRO A 40 -5.16 -12.70 -29.36
C PRO A 40 -4.59 -14.11 -29.54
N PRO A 41 -4.89 -14.80 -30.68
CA PRO A 41 -4.50 -16.21 -30.91
C PRO A 41 -3.01 -16.47 -30.74
N GLU A 42 -2.14 -15.52 -31.07
CA GLU A 42 -0.70 -15.62 -30.93
C GLU A 42 -0.22 -15.80 -29.47
N TYR A 43 -1.02 -15.39 -28.47
CA TYR A 43 -0.72 -15.55 -27.05
C TYR A 43 -1.31 -16.83 -26.44
N GLN A 44 -2.11 -17.61 -27.18
CA GLN A 44 -2.83 -18.76 -26.63
C GLN A 44 -1.89 -19.78 -25.99
N LEU A 45 -0.79 -20.12 -26.65
CA LEU A 45 0.21 -21.04 -26.09
C LEU A 45 0.85 -20.53 -24.80
N ALA A 46 1.01 -19.19 -24.65
CA ALA A 46 1.51 -18.60 -23.41
C ALA A 46 0.46 -18.69 -22.28
N VAL A 47 -0.82 -18.51 -22.61
CA VAL A 47 -1.93 -18.70 -21.66
C VAL A 47 -2.02 -20.16 -21.21
N ASP A 48 -1.90 -21.13 -22.10
CA ASP A 48 -1.95 -22.56 -21.77
C ASP A 48 -0.81 -22.96 -20.81
N ARG A 49 0.43 -22.50 -21.11
CA ARG A 49 1.58 -22.71 -20.20
C ARG A 49 1.36 -22.04 -18.85
N PHE A 50 0.82 -20.82 -18.84
CA PHE A 50 0.51 -20.10 -17.61
C PHE A 50 -0.52 -20.86 -16.78
N MET A 51 -1.60 -21.36 -17.40
CA MET A 51 -2.64 -22.10 -16.69
C MET A 51 -2.14 -23.44 -16.14
N SER A 52 -1.21 -24.11 -16.81
CA SER A 52 -0.54 -25.30 -16.26
C SER A 52 0.22 -24.96 -14.98
N ALA A 53 0.98 -23.87 -14.98
CA ALA A 53 1.71 -23.40 -13.80
C ALA A 53 0.77 -22.91 -12.67
N VAL A 54 -0.36 -22.27 -13.01
CA VAL A 54 -1.40 -21.85 -12.06
C VAL A 54 -2.02 -23.06 -11.34
N ASN A 55 -2.37 -24.11 -12.09
CA ASN A 55 -2.97 -25.32 -11.52
C ASN A 55 -2.00 -26.04 -10.57
N GLU A 56 -0.70 -26.07 -10.88
CA GLU A 56 0.33 -26.62 -10.00
C GLU A 56 0.53 -25.73 -8.76
N GLY A 57 0.46 -24.41 -8.90
CA GLY A 57 0.72 -23.43 -7.82
C GLY A 57 -0.43 -23.26 -6.83
N LEU A 58 -1.68 -23.21 -7.34
CA LEU A 58 -2.87 -23.03 -6.47
C LEU A 58 -3.26 -24.31 -5.75
N LYS A 59 -3.06 -25.49 -6.36
CA LYS A 59 -3.53 -26.79 -5.83
C LYS A 59 -5.00 -26.70 -5.39
N GLU A 60 -5.24 -26.84 -4.08
CA GLU A 60 -6.57 -26.75 -3.48
C GLU A 60 -6.97 -25.33 -3.03
N ASN A 61 -6.05 -24.37 -3.10
CA ASN A 61 -6.32 -22.99 -2.69
C ASN A 61 -7.06 -22.21 -3.81
N ASN A 62 -7.93 -21.31 -3.39
CA ASN A 62 -8.62 -20.42 -4.33
C ASN A 62 -7.86 -19.15 -4.63
N ASP A 63 -6.98 -18.70 -3.73
CA ASP A 63 -6.20 -17.47 -3.86
C ASP A 63 -4.69 -17.77 -3.72
N GLY A 64 -3.87 -16.98 -4.43
CA GLY A 64 -2.43 -17.11 -4.39
C GLY A 64 -1.71 -16.10 -5.27
N SER A 65 -0.40 -16.28 -5.41
CA SER A 65 0.42 -15.51 -6.36
C SER A 65 1.37 -16.43 -7.10
N ILE A 66 1.73 -16.03 -8.32
CA ILE A 66 2.65 -16.77 -9.18
C ILE A 66 3.63 -15.82 -9.87
N ASP A 67 4.89 -16.25 -9.95
CA ASP A 67 5.89 -15.66 -10.85
C ASP A 67 6.01 -16.54 -12.10
N PHE A 68 5.67 -16.01 -13.26
CA PHE A 68 5.64 -16.75 -14.52
C PHE A 68 6.14 -15.89 -15.68
N GLU A 69 7.15 -16.37 -16.41
CA GLU A 69 7.73 -15.72 -17.60
C GLU A 69 7.99 -14.20 -17.40
N GLY A 70 8.51 -13.79 -16.22
CA GLY A 70 8.80 -12.39 -15.92
C GLY A 70 7.57 -11.55 -15.51
N VAL A 71 6.41 -12.17 -15.36
CA VAL A 71 5.20 -11.55 -14.84
C VAL A 71 4.86 -12.12 -13.47
N ARG A 72 4.63 -11.27 -12.49
CA ARG A 72 4.01 -11.68 -11.22
C ARG A 72 2.52 -11.37 -11.26
N CYS A 73 1.72 -12.37 -10.93
CA CYS A 73 0.26 -12.24 -10.86
C CYS A 73 -0.27 -12.67 -9.49
N ARG A 74 -1.24 -11.91 -8.98
CA ARG A 74 -2.19 -12.38 -7.98
C ARG A 74 -3.24 -13.23 -8.67
N LEU A 75 -3.58 -14.36 -8.09
CA LEU A 75 -4.56 -15.31 -8.60
C LEU A 75 -5.77 -15.36 -7.69
N SER A 76 -6.95 -15.39 -8.26
CA SER A 76 -8.18 -15.72 -7.55
C SER A 76 -9.02 -16.66 -8.42
N LYS A 77 -9.34 -17.83 -7.86
CA LYS A 77 -10.15 -18.87 -8.51
C LYS A 77 -11.54 -18.86 -7.92
N GLN A 78 -12.55 -18.86 -8.77
CA GLN A 78 -13.94 -18.90 -8.34
C GLN A 78 -14.77 -19.85 -9.20
N LYS A 79 -15.73 -20.51 -8.57
CA LYS A 79 -16.76 -21.29 -9.23
C LYS A 79 -17.97 -20.40 -9.51
N MET A 80 -18.41 -20.35 -10.76
CA MET A 80 -19.53 -19.53 -11.22
C MET A 80 -20.86 -20.25 -11.05
N SER A 81 -21.97 -19.52 -11.20
CA SER A 81 -23.34 -20.05 -11.10
C SER A 81 -23.70 -21.12 -12.13
N ASP A 82 -23.01 -21.12 -13.28
CA ASP A 82 -23.11 -22.14 -14.34
C ASP A 82 -22.22 -23.37 -14.11
N ASN A 83 -21.62 -23.48 -12.91
CA ASN A 83 -20.65 -24.49 -12.52
C ASN A 83 -19.28 -24.41 -13.23
N SER A 84 -19.04 -23.46 -14.11
CA SER A 84 -17.71 -23.23 -14.66
C SER A 84 -16.75 -22.71 -13.57
N SER A 85 -15.46 -22.99 -13.73
CA SER A 85 -14.42 -22.46 -12.84
C SER A 85 -13.55 -21.47 -13.61
N TRP A 86 -13.37 -20.30 -13.03
CA TRP A 86 -12.56 -19.23 -13.61
C TRP A 86 -11.41 -18.84 -12.69
N VAL A 87 -10.30 -18.45 -13.30
CA VAL A 87 -9.18 -17.81 -12.62
C VAL A 87 -9.05 -16.38 -13.13
N CYS A 88 -9.04 -15.44 -12.21
CA CYS A 88 -8.60 -14.06 -12.45
C CYS A 88 -7.13 -13.94 -12.06
N ALA A 89 -6.26 -13.60 -13.01
CA ALA A 89 -4.85 -13.31 -12.75
C ALA A 89 -4.62 -11.80 -12.91
N ARG A 90 -4.44 -11.09 -11.79
CA ARG A 90 -4.11 -9.67 -11.77
C ARG A 90 -2.61 -9.47 -11.79
N ARG A 91 -2.11 -8.76 -12.79
CA ARG A 91 -0.69 -8.44 -12.93
C ARG A 91 -0.24 -7.48 -11.83
N ILE A 92 0.83 -7.84 -11.12
CA ILE A 92 1.47 -7.00 -10.12
C ILE A 92 2.50 -6.10 -10.80
N ASN A 93 2.52 -4.82 -10.42
CA ASN A 93 3.48 -3.86 -10.95
C ASN A 93 4.90 -4.18 -10.50
N THR A 94 5.82 -4.32 -11.44
CA THR A 94 7.25 -4.49 -11.18
C THR A 94 8.00 -3.16 -11.16
N VAL A 95 7.40 -2.10 -11.69
CA VAL A 95 8.00 -0.76 -11.70
C VAL A 95 7.71 -0.07 -10.37
N ILE A 96 8.75 0.15 -9.59
CA ILE A 96 8.67 0.84 -8.30
C ILE A 96 8.39 2.33 -8.57
N PRO A 97 7.37 2.92 -7.91
CA PRO A 97 7.05 4.34 -8.05
C PRO A 97 8.23 5.23 -7.63
N ASP A 98 8.53 6.22 -8.45
CA ASP A 98 9.53 7.24 -8.15
C ASP A 98 8.82 8.47 -7.58
N MET A 99 9.14 8.84 -6.34
CA MET A 99 8.53 9.97 -5.65
C MET A 99 8.62 11.29 -6.42
N ASP A 100 9.70 11.49 -7.20
CA ASP A 100 9.88 12.70 -7.99
C ASP A 100 9.02 12.75 -9.25
N LYS A 101 8.42 11.61 -9.63
CA LYS A 101 7.57 11.48 -10.83
C LYS A 101 6.08 11.30 -10.51
N LEU A 102 5.70 11.27 -9.23
CA LEU A 102 4.30 11.09 -8.83
C LEU A 102 3.43 12.33 -9.00
N GLY A 103 4.02 13.48 -9.35
CA GLY A 103 3.28 14.71 -9.62
C GLY A 103 2.98 15.56 -8.39
N PHE A 104 3.63 15.31 -7.27
CA PHE A 104 3.52 16.19 -6.09
C PHE A 104 4.26 17.50 -6.29
N ALA A 105 3.76 18.58 -5.68
CA ALA A 105 4.52 19.83 -5.60
C ALA A 105 5.85 19.57 -4.86
N LYS A 106 6.94 20.17 -5.37
CA LYS A 106 8.31 19.89 -4.91
C LYS A 106 8.47 20.01 -3.39
N HIS A 107 7.97 21.10 -2.79
CA HIS A 107 8.08 21.33 -1.34
C HIS A 107 7.36 20.24 -0.53
N ILE A 108 6.22 19.72 -1.03
CA ILE A 108 5.46 18.65 -0.38
C ILE A 108 6.24 17.32 -0.48
N ALA A 109 6.75 17.00 -1.68
CA ALA A 109 7.57 15.82 -1.88
C ALA A 109 8.83 15.83 -0.99
N ASP A 110 9.49 16.98 -0.87
CA ASP A 110 10.68 17.14 -0.03
C ASP A 110 10.36 16.95 1.46
N HIS A 111 9.22 17.47 1.95
CA HIS A 111 8.75 17.21 3.32
C HIS A 111 8.47 15.72 3.55
N MET A 112 7.72 15.09 2.65
CA MET A 112 7.43 13.66 2.75
C MET A 112 8.71 12.80 2.77
N LYS A 113 9.67 13.13 1.92
CA LYS A 113 10.98 12.46 1.87
C LYS A 113 11.76 12.62 3.17
N ALA A 114 11.71 13.79 3.80
CA ALA A 114 12.40 14.05 5.07
C ALA A 114 11.88 13.18 6.23
N LEU A 115 10.63 12.71 6.17
CA LEU A 115 10.04 11.84 7.18
C LEU A 115 10.82 10.53 7.37
N GLY A 116 11.52 10.04 6.34
CA GLY A 116 12.30 8.80 6.42
C GLY A 116 13.49 8.83 7.39
N LYS A 117 13.82 9.99 7.95
CA LYS A 117 14.83 10.16 9.01
C LYS A 117 14.25 10.07 10.42
N ARG A 118 12.94 9.93 10.55
CA ARG A 118 12.19 9.93 11.81
C ARG A 118 11.69 8.53 12.11
N ASP A 119 11.28 8.32 13.35
CA ASP A 119 10.50 7.17 13.79
C ASP A 119 9.02 7.57 13.87
N GLY A 120 8.15 6.60 14.10
CA GLY A 120 6.73 6.83 14.32
C GLY A 120 5.85 6.30 13.18
N LEU A 121 4.66 6.86 13.05
CA LEU A 121 3.63 6.42 12.09
C LEU A 121 3.44 7.44 10.97
N ILE A 122 3.57 7.01 9.74
CA ILE A 122 3.07 7.70 8.55
C ILE A 122 1.79 7.01 8.10
N LEU A 123 0.68 7.72 8.15
CA LEU A 123 -0.62 7.24 7.71
C LEU A 123 -0.95 7.83 6.33
N VAL A 124 -1.10 6.99 5.31
CA VAL A 124 -1.52 7.42 3.97
C VAL A 124 -2.98 7.04 3.77
N SER A 125 -3.85 8.01 3.59
CA SER A 125 -5.30 7.82 3.54
C SER A 125 -5.93 8.38 2.25
N GLY A 126 -7.14 7.96 1.96
CA GLY A 126 -7.93 8.36 0.79
C GLY A 126 -8.82 7.24 0.28
N ALA A 127 -9.67 7.52 -0.70
CA ALA A 127 -10.57 6.52 -1.29
C ALA A 127 -9.81 5.45 -2.11
N THR A 128 -10.51 4.40 -2.49
CA THR A 128 -9.97 3.37 -3.39
C THR A 128 -9.57 3.97 -4.74
N GLY A 129 -8.43 3.55 -5.29
CA GLY A 129 -7.93 4.05 -6.57
C GLY A 129 -7.23 5.41 -6.51
N HIS A 130 -7.15 6.06 -5.35
CA HIS A 130 -6.50 7.36 -5.18
C HIS A 130 -4.97 7.29 -5.02
N GLY A 131 -4.33 6.15 -5.30
CA GLY A 131 -2.87 6.03 -5.38
C GLY A 131 -2.15 5.96 -4.02
N LYS A 132 -2.85 5.62 -2.92
CA LYS A 132 -2.26 5.48 -1.57
C LYS A 132 -1.07 4.54 -1.54
N THR A 133 -1.25 3.31 -2.03
CA THR A 133 -0.21 2.28 -2.12
C THR A 133 0.99 2.77 -2.93
N THR A 134 0.73 3.43 -4.07
CA THR A 134 1.77 4.00 -4.93
C THR A 134 2.63 5.02 -4.17
N THR A 135 1.99 5.90 -3.39
CA THR A 135 2.68 6.90 -2.57
C THR A 135 3.46 6.26 -1.42
N ALA A 136 2.84 5.35 -0.68
CA ALA A 136 3.48 4.65 0.45
C ALA A 136 4.70 3.84 -0.01
N VAL A 137 4.56 3.09 -1.10
CA VAL A 137 5.64 2.29 -1.70
C VAL A 137 6.75 3.18 -2.26
N GLY A 138 6.39 4.28 -2.94
CA GLY A 138 7.35 5.26 -3.45
C GLY A 138 8.17 5.90 -2.33
N LEU A 139 7.53 6.26 -1.21
CA LEU A 139 8.20 6.77 -0.02
C LEU A 139 9.16 5.74 0.57
N LEU A 140 8.70 4.51 0.78
CA LEU A 140 9.54 3.44 1.33
C LEU A 140 10.75 3.17 0.44
N ALA A 141 10.54 3.08 -0.87
CA ALA A 141 11.64 2.89 -1.83
C ALA A 141 12.64 4.05 -1.81
N TYR A 142 12.15 5.30 -1.68
CA TYR A 142 12.99 6.47 -1.51
C TYR A 142 13.80 6.39 -0.22
N PHE A 143 13.18 6.03 0.90
CA PHE A 143 13.84 5.92 2.20
C PHE A 143 14.95 4.88 2.17
N LEU A 144 14.66 3.69 1.64
CA LEU A 144 15.66 2.62 1.50
C LEU A 144 16.83 3.04 0.62
N ARG A 145 16.57 3.70 -0.50
CA ARG A 145 17.60 4.11 -1.46
C ARG A 145 18.51 5.19 -0.89
N ASN A 146 17.95 6.17 -0.16
CA ASN A 146 18.67 7.38 0.25
C ASN A 146 19.14 7.34 1.70
N TYR A 147 18.48 6.60 2.57
CA TYR A 147 18.81 6.54 3.99
C TYR A 147 19.27 5.14 4.44
N GLY A 148 19.12 4.15 3.55
CA GLY A 148 19.51 2.78 3.86
C GLY A 148 18.65 2.11 4.92
N GLY A 149 19.11 0.99 5.43
CA GLY A 149 18.45 0.21 6.47
C GLY A 149 17.59 -0.93 5.92
N ALA A 150 17.07 -1.76 6.82
CA ALA A 150 16.17 -2.85 6.48
C ALA A 150 14.71 -2.38 6.53
N ALA A 151 13.91 -2.80 5.56
CA ALA A 151 12.46 -2.71 5.60
C ALA A 151 11.82 -4.10 5.61
N VAL A 152 10.73 -4.25 6.36
CA VAL A 152 9.81 -5.39 6.24
C VAL A 152 8.46 -4.85 5.79
N THR A 153 7.92 -5.42 4.70
CA THR A 153 6.55 -5.12 4.28
C THR A 153 5.64 -6.29 4.61
N ILE A 154 4.40 -5.98 4.94
CA ILE A 154 3.34 -6.95 5.27
C ILE A 154 2.13 -6.55 4.44
N GLU A 155 1.76 -7.36 3.47
CA GLU A 155 0.82 -7.00 2.40
C GLU A 155 -0.12 -8.16 2.07
N ASP A 156 -1.32 -7.86 1.62
CA ASP A 156 -2.30 -8.83 1.10
C ASP A 156 -3.09 -8.23 -0.08
N PRO A 157 -2.64 -8.52 -1.30
CA PRO A 157 -1.33 -9.07 -1.67
C PRO A 157 -0.27 -8.00 -1.83
N VAL A 158 0.96 -8.42 -2.14
CA VAL A 158 2.01 -7.53 -2.64
C VAL A 158 1.57 -6.86 -3.95
N GLU A 159 1.49 -5.51 -3.98
CA GLU A 159 1.09 -4.74 -5.18
C GLU A 159 2.29 -4.28 -6.02
N PHE A 160 3.44 -4.06 -5.39
CA PHE A 160 4.68 -3.63 -6.05
C PHE A 160 5.87 -4.47 -5.58
N MET A 161 6.73 -4.85 -6.50
CA MET A 161 7.92 -5.66 -6.18
C MET A 161 9.03 -4.78 -5.60
N LEU A 162 9.04 -4.65 -4.28
CA LEU A 162 10.10 -3.97 -3.52
C LEU A 162 11.22 -4.90 -3.04
N LYS A 163 11.02 -6.21 -3.11
CA LYS A 163 11.95 -7.22 -2.60
C LYS A 163 13.37 -7.00 -3.11
N GLY A 164 14.34 -7.01 -2.21
CA GLY A 164 15.76 -6.97 -2.54
C GLY A 164 16.46 -5.68 -2.17
N ARG A 165 17.58 -5.42 -2.83
CA ARG A 165 18.49 -4.30 -2.53
C ARG A 165 17.97 -2.98 -3.14
N HIS A 166 18.11 -1.89 -2.37
CA HIS A 166 17.79 -0.52 -2.75
C HIS A 166 18.98 0.39 -2.44
N GLY A 167 19.59 0.96 -3.45
CA GLY A 167 20.80 1.77 -3.27
C GLY A 167 21.95 0.97 -2.66
N GLU A 168 22.84 1.63 -1.91
CA GLU A 168 24.00 1.00 -1.32
C GLU A 168 23.69 0.25 -0.01
N GLY A 169 22.84 0.81 0.84
CA GLY A 169 22.58 0.32 2.20
C GLY A 169 21.15 -0.10 2.51
N GLY A 170 20.23 -0.07 1.53
CA GLY A 170 18.83 -0.42 1.74
C GLY A 170 18.52 -1.86 1.32
N HIS A 171 17.64 -2.54 2.08
CA HIS A 171 17.13 -3.86 1.70
C HIS A 171 15.67 -4.02 2.14
N CYS A 172 14.83 -4.55 1.25
CA CYS A 172 13.41 -4.81 1.51
C CYS A 172 13.13 -6.31 1.56
N PHE A 173 12.43 -6.73 2.61
CA PHE A 173 11.86 -8.06 2.79
C PHE A 173 10.34 -7.96 2.72
N GLN A 174 9.70 -8.64 1.75
CA GLN A 174 8.26 -8.58 1.57
C GLN A 174 7.60 -9.87 2.08
N VAL A 175 6.61 -9.70 2.93
CA VAL A 175 5.78 -10.78 3.49
C VAL A 175 4.37 -10.63 2.93
N GLU A 176 3.87 -11.68 2.30
CA GLU A 176 2.48 -11.76 1.83
C GLU A 176 1.64 -12.49 2.88
N VAL A 177 0.62 -11.80 3.40
CA VAL A 177 -0.32 -12.37 4.37
C VAL A 177 -1.36 -13.20 3.60
N ARG A 178 -1.68 -14.38 4.12
CA ARG A 178 -2.62 -15.29 3.46
C ARG A 178 -3.98 -15.37 4.16
N GLN A 179 -4.01 -15.06 5.44
CA GLN A 179 -5.22 -15.10 6.28
C GLN A 179 -5.28 -13.85 7.14
N GLU A 180 -6.48 -13.38 7.45
CA GLU A 180 -6.67 -12.11 8.16
C GLU A 180 -6.04 -12.12 9.57
N GLU A 181 -6.05 -13.27 10.24
CA GLU A 181 -5.45 -13.43 11.57
C GLU A 181 -3.93 -13.31 11.57
N ASP A 182 -3.28 -13.50 10.42
CA ASP A 182 -1.84 -13.50 10.31
C ASP A 182 -1.21 -12.10 10.39
N TRP A 183 -1.99 -11.01 10.18
CA TRP A 183 -1.48 -9.64 10.18
C TRP A 183 -0.74 -9.28 11.47
N ALA A 184 -1.37 -9.50 12.62
CA ALA A 184 -0.75 -9.21 13.92
C ALA A 184 0.46 -10.10 14.20
N VAL A 185 0.41 -11.35 13.76
CA VAL A 185 1.52 -12.32 13.89
C VAL A 185 2.70 -11.89 13.03
N CYS A 186 2.46 -11.51 11.78
CA CYS A 186 3.49 -11.04 10.85
C CYS A 186 4.15 -9.75 11.38
N LEU A 187 3.37 -8.78 11.88
CA LEU A 187 3.90 -7.57 12.52
C LEU A 187 4.79 -7.90 13.72
N LYS A 188 4.32 -8.77 14.63
CA LYS A 188 5.10 -9.20 15.79
C LYS A 188 6.41 -9.92 15.41
N ARG A 189 6.40 -10.68 14.31
CA ARG A 189 7.60 -11.32 13.78
C ARG A 189 8.54 -10.30 13.14
N ALA A 190 8.00 -9.34 12.39
CA ALA A 190 8.77 -8.27 11.76
C ALA A 190 9.56 -7.47 12.80
N LEU A 191 8.98 -7.12 13.94
CA LEU A 191 9.65 -6.39 15.03
C LEU A 191 10.90 -7.11 15.57
N ARG A 192 10.96 -8.44 15.52
CA ARG A 192 12.13 -9.21 15.95
C ARG A 192 13.33 -9.10 15.01
N TRP A 193 13.12 -8.60 13.79
CA TRP A 193 14.18 -8.33 12.82
C TRP A 193 14.80 -6.95 12.99
N ALA A 194 14.27 -6.15 13.94
CA ALA A 194 14.65 -4.76 14.21
C ALA A 194 14.78 -3.93 12.92
N PRO A 195 13.78 -3.92 12.02
CA PRO A 195 13.86 -3.17 10.79
C PRO A 195 13.74 -1.68 11.08
N ARG A 196 14.42 -0.85 10.28
CA ARG A 196 14.25 0.59 10.35
C ARG A 196 12.84 1.01 9.90
N TYR A 197 12.33 0.34 8.86
CA TYR A 197 11.04 0.64 8.25
C TYR A 197 10.13 -0.58 8.28
N ILE A 198 8.86 -0.34 8.59
CA ILE A 198 7.80 -1.34 8.47
C ILE A 198 6.71 -0.76 7.58
N TYR A 199 6.35 -1.45 6.50
CA TYR A 199 5.19 -1.10 5.71
C TYR A 199 4.08 -2.13 5.91
N VAL A 200 2.91 -1.66 6.28
CA VAL A 200 1.71 -2.49 6.41
C VAL A 200 0.73 -2.01 5.35
N GLY A 201 0.41 -2.86 4.39
CA GLY A 201 -0.41 -2.50 3.25
C GLY A 201 -1.68 -1.79 3.67
N GLU A 202 -2.43 -2.38 4.58
CA GLU A 202 -3.59 -1.76 5.23
C GLU A 202 -3.87 -2.41 6.60
N ILE A 203 -4.59 -1.69 7.45
CA ILE A 203 -4.98 -2.18 8.77
C ILE A 203 -6.47 -2.51 8.76
N ARG A 204 -6.79 -3.78 9.01
CA ARG A 204 -8.17 -4.30 9.00
C ARG A 204 -8.63 -4.83 10.36
N THR A 205 -7.72 -5.25 11.23
CA THR A 205 -8.07 -5.90 12.50
C THR A 205 -7.60 -5.13 13.72
N PRO A 206 -8.33 -5.21 14.86
CA PRO A 206 -7.95 -4.57 16.10
C PRO A 206 -6.55 -4.96 16.59
N LYS A 207 -6.20 -6.24 16.52
CA LYS A 207 -4.88 -6.74 16.92
C LYS A 207 -3.75 -6.23 16.04
N ALA A 208 -3.99 -6.07 14.72
CA ALA A 208 -3.01 -5.48 13.82
C ALA A 208 -2.81 -3.98 14.13
N ALA A 209 -3.89 -3.24 14.40
CA ALA A 209 -3.82 -1.84 14.82
C ALA A 209 -3.02 -1.67 16.13
N GLU A 210 -3.23 -2.55 17.11
CA GLU A 210 -2.44 -2.58 18.34
C GLU A 210 -0.95 -2.75 18.05
N GLN A 211 -0.56 -3.76 17.26
CA GLN A 211 0.84 -4.04 16.96
C GLN A 211 1.48 -2.91 16.12
N LEU A 212 0.72 -2.29 15.21
CA LEU A 212 1.16 -1.13 14.44
C LEU A 212 1.49 0.06 15.34
N LEU A 213 0.60 0.43 16.28
CA LEU A 213 0.82 1.54 17.19
C LEU A 213 1.99 1.27 18.16
N ARG A 214 2.14 0.03 18.61
CA ARG A 214 3.31 -0.38 19.41
C ARG A 214 4.61 -0.22 18.60
N ALA A 215 4.66 -0.67 17.36
CA ALA A 215 5.81 -0.51 16.49
C ALA A 215 6.19 0.97 16.31
N ALA A 216 5.20 1.83 16.06
CA ALA A 216 5.39 3.25 15.86
C ALA A 216 5.92 4.01 17.12
N THR A 217 5.79 3.43 18.31
CA THR A 217 6.28 4.02 19.56
C THR A 217 7.55 3.38 20.09
N THR A 218 8.14 2.44 19.35
CA THR A 218 9.32 1.68 19.78
C THR A 218 10.52 1.83 18.85
N GLY A 219 10.63 2.96 18.16
CA GLY A 219 11.81 3.32 17.36
C GLY A 219 11.80 2.80 15.92
N HIS A 220 10.64 2.42 15.40
CA HIS A 220 10.47 2.07 13.98
C HIS A 220 9.72 3.17 13.24
N LEU A 221 10.05 3.41 11.98
CA LEU A 221 9.18 4.18 11.09
C LEU A 221 8.19 3.24 10.41
N VAL A 222 6.92 3.37 10.78
CA VAL A 222 5.84 2.54 10.26
C VAL A 222 5.06 3.34 9.22
N ILE A 223 4.82 2.75 8.06
CA ILE A 223 3.96 3.31 7.01
C ILE A 223 2.76 2.37 6.85
N THR A 224 1.57 2.93 6.79
CA THR A 224 0.37 2.13 6.47
C THR A 224 -0.62 2.92 5.64
N THR A 225 -1.53 2.22 4.96
CA THR A 225 -2.62 2.86 4.23
C THR A 225 -3.96 2.61 4.93
N VAL A 226 -4.87 3.57 4.82
CA VAL A 226 -6.24 3.48 5.35
C VAL A 226 -7.23 4.04 4.34
N HIS A 227 -8.37 3.37 4.20
CA HIS A 227 -9.49 3.89 3.43
C HIS A 227 -10.27 4.87 4.29
N ALA A 228 -10.33 6.15 3.87
CA ALA A 228 -11.07 7.20 4.56
C ALA A 228 -11.49 8.30 3.59
N GLY A 229 -12.57 8.98 3.90
CA GLY A 229 -13.09 10.13 3.15
C GLY A 229 -12.45 11.46 3.55
N SER A 230 -11.77 11.50 4.70
CA SER A 230 -11.06 12.68 5.20
C SER A 230 -9.86 12.30 6.08
N PRO A 231 -8.96 13.24 6.37
CA PRO A 231 -7.88 13.05 7.36
C PRO A 231 -8.41 12.67 8.75
N GLU A 232 -9.47 13.30 9.17
CA GLU A 232 -10.12 13.09 10.47
C GLU A 232 -10.68 11.67 10.57
N GLU A 233 -11.39 11.21 9.54
CA GLU A 233 -11.93 9.85 9.48
C GLU A 233 -10.82 8.80 9.53
N ALA A 234 -9.67 9.06 8.90
CA ALA A 234 -8.53 8.15 8.94
C ALA A 234 -8.01 7.95 10.37
N LEU A 235 -7.87 9.04 11.13
CA LEU A 235 -7.43 8.99 12.53
C LEU A 235 -8.48 8.36 13.43
N MET A 236 -9.75 8.77 13.31
CA MET A 236 -10.85 8.21 14.10
C MET A 236 -11.03 6.71 13.84
N GLY A 237 -10.93 6.28 12.57
CA GLY A 237 -11.01 4.87 12.21
C GLY A 237 -9.89 4.03 12.81
N LEU A 238 -8.66 4.54 12.81
CA LEU A 238 -7.52 3.86 13.43
C LEU A 238 -7.68 3.79 14.97
N ILE A 239 -8.11 4.88 15.61
CA ILE A 239 -8.39 4.90 17.06
C ILE A 239 -9.47 3.89 17.40
N PHE A 240 -10.62 3.94 16.70
CA PHE A 240 -11.74 3.03 16.94
C PHE A 240 -11.32 1.55 16.82
N LEU A 241 -10.53 1.24 15.79
CA LEU A 241 -10.06 -0.12 15.57
C LEU A 241 -9.09 -0.57 16.68
N ALA A 242 -8.16 0.30 17.07
CA ALA A 242 -7.16 -0.01 18.09
C ALA A 242 -7.77 -0.11 19.49
N GLU A 243 -8.78 0.70 19.83
CA GLU A 243 -9.48 0.66 21.12
C GLU A 243 -10.15 -0.69 21.40
N GLN A 244 -10.58 -1.42 20.35
CA GLN A 244 -11.15 -2.75 20.51
C GLN A 244 -10.13 -3.79 21.05
N ALA A 245 -8.83 -3.57 20.85
CA ALA A 245 -7.78 -4.47 21.34
C ALA A 245 -7.04 -3.92 22.57
N MET A 246 -6.92 -2.59 22.68
CA MET A 246 -6.09 -1.92 23.68
C MET A 246 -6.90 -1.27 24.81
N GLY A 247 -8.21 -1.11 24.61
CA GLY A 247 -9.07 -0.36 25.51
C GLY A 247 -8.87 1.17 25.36
N PRO A 248 -9.42 1.96 26.30
CA PRO A 248 -9.38 3.42 26.25
C PRO A 248 -7.95 3.98 26.40
N GLY A 249 -7.71 5.15 25.81
CA GLY A 249 -6.42 5.85 25.91
C GLY A 249 -5.50 5.65 24.71
N VAL A 250 -5.99 5.02 23.63
CA VAL A 250 -5.28 4.85 22.36
C VAL A 250 -4.85 6.20 21.77
N GLN A 251 -5.62 7.26 22.00
CA GLN A 251 -5.33 8.63 21.57
C GLN A 251 -3.95 9.10 22.05
N ASN A 252 -3.56 8.77 23.29
CA ASN A 252 -2.24 9.14 23.81
C ASN A 252 -1.12 8.42 23.08
N ILE A 253 -1.32 7.14 22.75
CA ILE A 253 -0.33 6.32 22.03
C ILE A 253 -0.22 6.80 20.59
N LEU A 254 -1.35 7.03 19.92
CA LEU A 254 -1.36 7.57 18.57
C LEU A 254 -0.73 8.95 18.51
N ALA A 255 -1.05 9.85 19.44
CA ALA A 255 -0.45 11.18 19.52
C ALA A 255 1.07 11.12 19.71
N ALA A 256 1.57 10.18 20.53
CA ALA A 256 3.00 9.99 20.72
C ALA A 256 3.67 9.45 19.44
N GLY A 257 3.05 8.47 18.80
CA GLY A 257 3.63 7.79 17.65
C GLY A 257 3.41 8.46 16.28
N LEU A 258 2.43 9.35 16.12
CA LEU A 258 2.12 9.94 14.81
C LEU A 258 3.26 10.87 14.35
N THR A 259 3.80 10.58 13.17
CA THR A 259 4.83 11.38 12.48
C THR A 259 4.24 12.14 11.32
N GLY A 260 3.30 11.54 10.61
CA GLY A 260 2.63 12.21 9.50
C GLY A 260 1.33 11.53 9.08
N LEU A 261 0.43 12.35 8.56
CA LEU A 261 -0.79 11.92 7.89
C LEU A 261 -0.83 12.57 6.51
N ILE A 262 -1.05 11.76 5.49
CA ILE A 262 -1.15 12.16 4.09
C ILE A 262 -2.51 11.70 3.60
N TYR A 263 -3.43 12.62 3.38
CA TYR A 263 -4.71 12.33 2.74
C TYR A 263 -4.63 12.66 1.26
N GLN A 264 -4.88 11.69 0.40
CA GLN A 264 -4.68 11.80 -1.04
C GLN A 264 -5.97 11.61 -1.80
N THR A 265 -6.21 12.52 -2.74
CA THR A 265 -7.24 12.39 -3.78
C THR A 265 -6.58 12.47 -5.15
N MET A 266 -7.08 11.70 -6.12
CA MET A 266 -6.61 11.76 -7.50
C MET A 266 -7.58 12.60 -8.32
N LYS A 267 -7.06 13.61 -9.01
CA LYS A 267 -7.80 14.46 -9.98
C LYS A 267 -7.18 14.30 -11.36
N GLU A 268 -7.80 14.87 -12.38
CA GLU A 268 -7.25 14.86 -13.75
C GLU A 268 -5.86 15.51 -13.83
N THR A 269 -5.61 16.51 -12.99
CA THR A 269 -4.33 17.23 -12.89
C THR A 269 -3.24 16.48 -12.11
N GLY A 270 -3.57 15.32 -11.52
CA GLY A 270 -2.65 14.53 -10.70
C GLY A 270 -3.09 14.39 -9.23
N PRO A 271 -2.19 13.94 -8.36
CA PRO A 271 -2.48 13.76 -6.95
C PRO A 271 -2.62 15.09 -6.21
N HIS A 272 -3.73 15.26 -5.50
CA HIS A 272 -3.93 16.33 -4.55
C HIS A 272 -3.84 15.77 -3.14
N ILE A 273 -3.06 16.40 -2.28
CA ILE A 273 -2.91 15.95 -0.90
C ILE A 273 -3.23 17.04 0.10
N LYS A 274 -3.86 16.60 1.21
CA LYS A 274 -3.87 17.30 2.48
C LYS A 274 -2.94 16.56 3.43
N TYR A 275 -2.10 17.24 4.17
CA TYR A 275 -1.12 16.57 5.02
C TYR A 275 -0.95 17.27 6.36
N LEU A 276 -0.61 16.47 7.36
CA LEU A 276 -0.23 16.90 8.69
C LEU A 276 1.10 16.22 9.01
N PHE A 277 2.10 16.99 9.37
CA PHE A 277 3.37 16.47 9.86
C PHE A 277 3.60 17.03 11.26
N THR A 278 3.78 16.13 12.23
CA THR A 278 4.06 16.54 13.60
C THR A 278 5.50 17.04 13.71
N GLU A 279 5.72 17.99 14.60
CA GLU A 279 7.07 18.44 14.93
C GLU A 279 7.81 17.36 15.75
N PRO A 280 9.10 17.07 15.44
CA PRO A 280 9.91 16.21 16.27
C PRO A 280 10.04 16.78 17.67
N ASP A 281 9.98 15.93 18.69
CA ASP A 281 10.28 16.23 20.09
C ASP A 281 9.58 17.47 20.67
N SER A 282 8.46 17.89 20.08
CA SER A 282 7.67 19.02 20.53
C SER A 282 6.51 18.56 21.42
N PRO A 283 6.59 18.71 22.75
CA PRO A 283 5.48 18.40 23.66
C PRO A 283 4.22 19.23 23.38
N GLY A 284 4.40 20.44 22.83
CA GLY A 284 3.34 21.39 22.49
C GLY A 284 2.86 21.28 21.04
N ASP A 285 3.21 20.22 20.30
CA ASP A 285 2.70 20.03 18.92
C ASP A 285 1.17 20.03 18.91
N PRO A 286 0.55 20.96 18.15
CA PRO A 286 -0.90 21.15 18.19
C PRO A 286 -1.65 19.93 17.63
N ILE A 287 -1.08 19.20 16.68
CA ILE A 287 -1.71 17.99 16.09
C ILE A 287 -1.80 16.92 17.19
N ARG A 288 -0.69 16.70 17.92
CA ARG A 288 -0.64 15.74 19.03
C ARG A 288 -1.61 16.14 20.17
N SER A 289 -1.74 17.43 20.46
CA SER A 289 -2.67 17.95 21.47
C SER A 289 -4.13 17.70 21.05
N LEU A 290 -4.50 17.99 19.81
CA LEU A 290 -5.84 17.72 19.28
C LEU A 290 -6.21 16.23 19.36
N ILE A 291 -5.26 15.34 19.07
CA ILE A 291 -5.48 13.88 19.19
C ILE A 291 -5.71 13.49 20.66
N ARG A 292 -4.84 13.93 21.59
CA ARG A 292 -4.95 13.63 23.03
C ARG A 292 -6.27 14.11 23.63
N GLU A 293 -6.72 15.29 23.21
CA GLU A 293 -7.95 15.91 23.69
C GLU A 293 -9.22 15.39 22.97
N ASN A 294 -9.06 14.41 22.07
CA ASN A 294 -10.13 13.88 21.22
C ASN A 294 -10.85 14.96 20.38
N LYS A 295 -10.13 16.01 19.99
CA LYS A 295 -10.61 17.13 19.16
C LYS A 295 -10.24 16.98 17.69
N ILE A 296 -10.25 15.76 17.18
CA ILE A 296 -9.81 15.42 15.81
C ILE A 296 -10.61 16.20 14.75
N GLY A 297 -11.90 16.46 14.98
CA GLY A 297 -12.75 17.25 14.08
C GLY A 297 -12.25 18.68 13.83
N MET A 298 -11.34 19.22 14.66
CA MET A 298 -10.74 20.55 14.46
C MET A 298 -9.49 20.52 13.55
N MET A 299 -9.05 19.36 13.10
CA MET A 299 -7.82 19.24 12.29
C MET A 299 -7.92 19.87 10.92
N SER A 300 -9.10 19.90 10.30
CA SER A 300 -9.32 20.55 9.00
C SER A 300 -8.85 22.00 9.00
N THR A 301 -9.19 22.74 10.05
CA THR A 301 -8.74 24.14 10.22
C THR A 301 -7.23 24.28 10.29
N TYR A 302 -6.56 23.28 10.89
CA TYR A 302 -5.10 23.22 10.95
C TYR A 302 -4.47 22.89 9.60
N ILE A 303 -5.03 21.93 8.89
CA ILE A 303 -4.59 21.54 7.52
C ILE A 303 -4.64 22.74 6.60
N ASP A 304 -5.76 23.49 6.62
CA ASP A 304 -5.95 24.65 5.76
C ASP A 304 -4.97 25.78 6.11
N ARG A 305 -4.65 25.98 7.39
CA ARG A 305 -3.61 26.93 7.83
C ARG A 305 -2.22 26.55 7.34
N ILE A 306 -1.85 25.27 7.45
CA ILE A 306 -0.54 24.77 6.98
C ILE A 306 -0.45 24.96 5.47
N ALA A 307 -1.49 24.60 4.73
CA ALA A 307 -1.53 24.79 3.29
C ALA A 307 -1.39 26.26 2.87
N ALA A 308 -2.09 27.17 3.56
CA ALA A 308 -2.01 28.61 3.31
C ALA A 308 -0.61 29.18 3.61
N ARG A 309 0.03 28.74 4.71
CA ARG A 309 1.38 29.17 5.10
C ARG A 309 2.46 28.73 4.10
N LEU A 310 2.31 27.56 3.52
CA LEU A 310 3.23 27.00 2.54
C LEU A 310 3.01 27.58 1.13
N ALA A 311 1.79 28.01 0.83
CA ALA A 311 1.48 28.71 -0.40
C ALA A 311 2.02 30.15 -0.40
N ASN A 312 2.17 30.78 0.78
CA ASN A 312 2.67 32.15 0.95
C ASN A 312 3.80 32.18 1.99
N PRO A 313 5.05 31.79 1.61
CA PRO A 313 6.19 31.77 2.55
C PRO A 313 6.70 33.15 3.00
N SER A 314 6.09 34.23 2.53
CA SER A 314 6.49 35.63 2.82
C SER A 314 5.53 36.36 3.77
N GLY A 315 4.65 35.65 4.50
CA GLY A 315 3.74 36.21 5.47
C GLY A 315 4.19 35.97 6.92
#